data_dfc83e1d5e5860bb3240e9290dfddc1f
#
_entry.id   dfc83e1d5e5860bb3240e9290dfddc1f
#
_cell.length_a   1.000
_cell.length_b   1.000
_cell.length_c   1.000
_cell.angle_alpha   90.00
_cell.angle_beta   90.00
_cell.angle_gamma   90.00
#
_symmetry.space_group_name_H-M   'P 1'
#
loop_
_entity.id
_entity.type
_entity.pdbx_description
1 polymer ?
#
loop_
_entity_poly.entity_id
_entity_poly.type
_entity_poly.pdbx_seq_one_letter_code
_entity_poly.pdbx_strand_id
1 'polypeptide(L)'
;EGMSDYLMECGYEVFEAGDGQEALDLFHREAPDLVLLDIQLPILNGLEVLKTIRKTSSVPVLMLTAFHDEDYKLTAFGELADGYLEKPFSLSLLKVRIEAIFKKLQPSRVFTYGEARVDFESYTASLAGQAISMNAKELEILEYLLHHEGKARTRSQILDAVWKETEEIPFDRVIDVYIKELRKKLELDCIVTVRNVGYKLERP
;
A
#
# COMPACT_ATOMS: atom_id res chain seq x y z
N GLU A 1 14.76 23.80 -1.72
CA GLU A 1 13.53 24.55 -1.31
C GLU A 1 12.31 24.08 -2.11
N GLY A 2 12.26 24.17 -3.41
CA GLY A 2 11.02 23.87 -4.16
C GLY A 2 10.51 22.43 -4.13
N MET A 3 11.37 21.42 -3.94
CA MET A 3 10.95 20.02 -3.90
C MET A 3 10.30 19.66 -2.56
N SER A 4 10.91 20.06 -1.46
CA SER A 4 10.40 19.80 -0.12
C SER A 4 9.10 20.52 0.14
N ASP A 5 9.02 21.81 -0.23
CA ASP A 5 7.80 22.61 -0.13
C ASP A 5 6.64 21.95 -0.87
N TYR A 6 6.88 21.51 -2.11
CA TYR A 6 5.87 20.81 -2.91
C TYR A 6 5.41 19.49 -2.29
N LEU A 7 6.32 18.71 -1.74
CA LEU A 7 5.96 17.44 -1.09
C LEU A 7 5.19 17.69 0.22
N MET A 8 5.55 18.71 1.00
CA MET A 8 4.77 19.12 2.18
C MET A 8 3.36 19.60 1.79
N GLU A 9 3.21 20.35 0.71
CA GLU A 9 1.89 20.73 0.16
C GLU A 9 1.07 19.50 -0.28
N CYS A 10 1.74 18.42 -0.72
CA CYS A 10 1.09 17.14 -1.03
C CYS A 10 0.72 16.32 0.22
N GLY A 11 1.00 16.80 1.43
CA GLY A 11 0.66 16.15 2.69
C GLY A 11 1.70 15.17 3.22
N TYR A 12 2.93 15.18 2.71
CA TYR A 12 4.04 14.40 3.23
C TYR A 12 4.76 15.16 4.34
N GLU A 13 5.25 14.44 5.35
CA GLU A 13 6.26 14.94 6.28
C GLU A 13 7.64 14.77 5.65
N VAL A 14 8.43 15.83 5.58
CA VAL A 14 9.70 15.85 4.84
C VAL A 14 10.86 16.22 5.74
N PHE A 15 11.90 15.40 5.73
CA PHE A 15 13.17 15.64 6.41
C PHE A 15 14.27 15.80 5.37
N GLU A 16 15.10 16.82 5.48
CA GLU A 16 16.18 17.12 4.52
C GLU A 16 17.54 16.82 5.12
N ALA A 17 18.43 16.24 4.32
CA ALA A 17 19.83 16.04 4.64
C ALA A 17 20.72 16.69 3.59
N GLY A 18 21.73 17.41 4.01
CA GLY A 18 22.69 18.11 3.14
C GLY A 18 23.83 17.21 2.62
N ASP A 19 24.06 16.09 3.25
CA ASP A 19 25.08 15.11 2.87
C ASP A 19 24.69 13.67 3.23
N GLY A 20 25.50 12.70 2.77
CA GLY A 20 25.20 11.30 2.97
C GLY A 20 25.33 10.81 4.41
N GLN A 21 26.16 11.45 5.26
CA GLN A 21 26.24 11.10 6.67
C GLN A 21 25.02 11.58 7.44
N GLU A 22 24.61 12.83 7.22
CA GLU A 22 23.39 13.40 7.79
C GLU A 22 22.16 12.59 7.35
N ALA A 23 22.11 12.12 6.08
CA ALA A 23 21.06 11.26 5.58
C ALA A 23 20.91 9.96 6.37
N LEU A 24 22.03 9.30 6.73
CA LEU A 24 22.00 8.11 7.57
C LEU A 24 21.56 8.39 9.01
N ASP A 25 21.99 9.51 9.58
CA ASP A 25 21.62 9.91 10.93
C ASP A 25 20.12 10.21 11.01
N LEU A 26 19.57 10.95 10.02
CA LEU A 26 18.13 11.20 9.87
C LEU A 26 17.35 9.91 9.65
N PHE A 27 17.82 9.04 8.78
CA PHE A 27 17.18 7.76 8.50
C PHE A 27 16.97 6.93 9.77
N HIS A 28 17.99 6.85 10.65
CA HIS A 28 17.89 6.09 11.89
C HIS A 28 17.01 6.77 12.95
N ARG A 29 16.97 8.11 12.96
CA ARG A 29 16.22 8.87 13.94
C ARG A 29 14.74 8.95 13.61
N GLU A 30 14.40 9.22 12.36
CA GLU A 30 13.03 9.52 11.92
C GLU A 30 12.30 8.30 11.33
N ALA A 31 13.04 7.23 10.98
CA ALA A 31 12.50 6.00 10.38
C ALA A 31 11.50 6.27 9.23
N PRO A 32 11.90 6.96 8.15
CA PRO A 32 10.99 7.39 7.09
C PRO A 32 10.39 6.21 6.33
N ASP A 33 9.19 6.42 5.75
CA ASP A 33 8.50 5.44 4.90
C ASP A 33 9.06 5.36 3.47
N LEU A 34 9.83 6.37 3.04
CA LEU A 34 10.50 6.46 1.72
C LEU A 34 11.74 7.35 1.83
N VAL A 35 12.78 7.00 1.09
CA VAL A 35 13.98 7.83 0.94
C VAL A 35 14.11 8.30 -0.51
N LEU A 36 14.22 9.61 -0.72
CA LEU A 36 14.66 10.21 -1.98
C LEU A 36 16.16 10.47 -1.87
N LEU A 37 16.95 9.84 -2.70
CA LEU A 37 18.38 9.81 -2.52
C LEU A 37 19.13 10.25 -3.79
N ASP A 38 19.80 11.40 -3.71
CA ASP A 38 20.69 11.81 -4.79
C ASP A 38 21.94 10.92 -4.82
N ILE A 39 22.39 10.54 -6.00
CA ILE A 39 23.65 9.80 -6.16
C ILE A 39 24.82 10.71 -5.77
N GLN A 40 24.81 11.96 -6.20
CA GLN A 40 25.89 12.93 -5.98
C GLN A 40 25.68 13.69 -4.66
N LEU A 41 26.02 13.06 -3.54
CA LEU A 41 26.03 13.70 -2.24
C LEU A 41 27.46 13.98 -1.76
N PRO A 42 27.67 15.08 -1.01
CA PRO A 42 28.92 15.34 -0.31
C PRO A 42 29.17 14.29 0.77
N ILE A 43 30.43 14.16 1.20
CA ILE A 43 30.92 13.33 2.31
C ILE A 43 30.75 11.84 2.02
N LEU A 44 29.52 11.35 1.84
CA LEU A 44 29.18 9.97 1.54
C LEU A 44 28.27 9.91 0.32
N ASN A 45 28.71 9.20 -0.72
CA ASN A 45 27.96 9.05 -1.97
C ASN A 45 26.61 8.34 -1.72
N GLY A 46 25.55 8.73 -2.44
CA GLY A 46 24.22 8.15 -2.29
C GLY A 46 24.16 6.63 -2.48
N LEU A 47 25.02 6.03 -3.31
CA LEU A 47 25.09 4.58 -3.45
C LEU A 47 25.66 3.89 -2.19
N GLU A 48 26.57 4.54 -1.47
CA GLU A 48 27.08 4.03 -0.19
C GLU A 48 26.05 4.17 0.92
N VAL A 49 25.27 5.27 0.90
CA VAL A 49 24.09 5.45 1.77
C VAL A 49 23.09 4.34 1.51
N LEU A 50 22.70 4.08 0.25
CA LEU A 50 21.79 3.01 -0.13
C LEU A 50 22.26 1.64 0.37
N LYS A 51 23.52 1.28 0.13
CA LYS A 51 24.11 0.03 0.64
C LYS A 51 24.02 -0.09 2.15
N THR A 52 24.21 1.02 2.86
CA THR A 52 24.16 1.04 4.32
C THR A 52 22.74 0.86 4.82
N ILE A 53 21.78 1.55 4.23
CA ILE A 53 20.34 1.36 4.53
C ILE A 53 19.92 -0.09 4.31
N ARG A 54 20.33 -0.70 3.20
CA ARG A 54 19.96 -2.10 2.85
C ARG A 54 20.51 -3.17 3.78
N LYS A 55 21.50 -2.86 4.61
CA LYS A 55 21.98 -3.80 5.66
C LYS A 55 20.94 -3.99 6.77
N THR A 56 20.10 -3.01 7.02
CA THR A 56 19.19 -2.97 8.19
C THR A 56 17.74 -2.75 7.84
N SER A 57 17.41 -2.33 6.60
CA SER A 57 16.05 -1.95 6.22
C SER A 57 15.73 -2.25 4.76
N SER A 58 14.45 -2.58 4.52
CA SER A 58 13.83 -2.69 3.20
C SER A 58 13.00 -1.45 2.83
N VAL A 59 13.19 -0.32 3.51
CA VAL A 59 12.51 0.94 3.19
C VAL A 59 12.70 1.26 1.71
N PRO A 60 11.66 1.70 0.99
CA PRO A 60 11.81 2.05 -0.41
C PRO A 60 12.77 3.24 -0.60
N VAL A 61 13.63 3.12 -1.59
CA VAL A 61 14.57 4.18 -1.97
C VAL A 61 14.40 4.51 -3.45
N LEU A 62 14.05 5.77 -3.74
CA LEU A 62 14.01 6.33 -5.08
C LEU A 62 15.29 7.14 -5.31
N MET A 63 16.14 6.65 -6.20
CA MET A 63 17.39 7.33 -6.54
C MET A 63 17.14 8.49 -7.51
N LEU A 64 17.75 9.63 -7.23
CA LEU A 64 17.76 10.80 -8.11
C LEU A 64 19.12 10.84 -8.83
N THR A 65 19.12 10.83 -10.16
CA THR A 65 20.37 10.70 -10.94
C THR A 65 20.48 11.71 -12.07
N ALA A 66 21.70 12.17 -12.36
CA ALA A 66 22.02 12.91 -13.56
C ALA A 66 22.62 11.96 -14.62
N PHE A 67 22.11 12.00 -15.85
CA PHE A 67 22.21 10.96 -16.87
C PHE A 67 23.60 10.65 -17.47
N HIS A 68 24.72 11.24 -17.11
CA HIS A 68 25.87 11.21 -18.01
C HIS A 68 27.06 10.28 -17.72
N ASP A 69 27.13 9.57 -16.56
CA ASP A 69 28.34 8.76 -16.28
C ASP A 69 28.14 7.43 -15.53
N GLU A 70 26.91 6.96 -15.37
CA GLU A 70 26.65 5.93 -14.35
C GLU A 70 25.91 4.66 -14.83
N ASP A 71 25.70 4.45 -16.13
CA ASP A 71 25.04 3.24 -16.67
C ASP A 71 25.66 1.95 -16.12
N TYR A 72 26.96 1.96 -15.85
CA TYR A 72 27.70 0.82 -15.29
C TYR A 72 27.44 0.62 -13.79
N LYS A 73 27.29 1.72 -13.03
CA LYS A 73 27.01 1.65 -11.59
C LYS A 73 25.55 1.37 -11.32
N LEU A 74 24.65 1.93 -12.13
CA LEU A 74 23.21 1.69 -12.05
C LEU A 74 22.87 0.21 -12.30
N THR A 75 23.54 -0.44 -13.25
CA THR A 75 23.35 -1.88 -13.52
C THR A 75 23.84 -2.75 -12.35
N ALA A 76 24.93 -2.37 -11.68
CA ALA A 76 25.47 -3.10 -10.54
C ALA A 76 24.67 -2.92 -9.23
N PHE A 77 23.90 -1.83 -9.10
CA PHE A 77 23.11 -1.51 -7.91
C PHE A 77 21.60 -1.48 -8.16
N GLY A 78 21.16 -1.77 -9.40
CA GLY A 78 19.78 -1.74 -9.82
C GLY A 78 18.82 -2.61 -8.98
N GLU A 79 19.36 -3.66 -8.35
CA GLU A 79 18.59 -4.54 -7.46
C GLU A 79 18.39 -3.98 -6.04
N LEU A 80 19.12 -2.92 -5.67
CA LEU A 80 19.06 -2.34 -4.32
C LEU A 80 18.10 -1.16 -4.19
N ALA A 81 17.82 -0.46 -5.29
CA ALA A 81 16.88 0.66 -5.33
C ALA A 81 15.51 0.24 -5.85
N ASP A 82 14.44 0.86 -5.34
CA ASP A 82 13.06 0.57 -5.76
C ASP A 82 12.67 1.37 -7.01
N GLY A 83 13.44 2.36 -7.38
CA GLY A 83 13.27 3.14 -8.59
C GLY A 83 14.35 4.18 -8.81
N TYR A 84 14.32 4.76 -10.01
CA TYR A 84 15.22 5.82 -10.43
C TYR A 84 14.43 6.96 -11.06
N LEU A 85 14.87 8.19 -10.83
CA LEU A 85 14.33 9.39 -11.45
C LEU A 85 15.45 10.26 -12.00
N GLU A 86 15.45 10.43 -13.30
CA GLU A 86 16.49 11.18 -14.02
C GLU A 86 16.28 12.68 -13.91
N LYS A 87 17.33 13.43 -13.60
CA LYS A 87 17.37 14.88 -13.60
C LYS A 87 17.66 15.42 -15.01
N PRO A 88 16.96 16.49 -15.48
CA PRO A 88 15.92 17.24 -14.76
C PRO A 88 14.53 16.57 -14.83
N PHE A 89 13.80 16.60 -13.73
CA PHE A 89 12.42 16.07 -13.64
C PHE A 89 11.43 17.13 -13.16
N SER A 90 10.15 16.96 -13.47
CA SER A 90 9.08 17.77 -12.90
C SER A 90 8.66 17.25 -11.53
N LEU A 91 8.22 18.16 -10.64
CA LEU A 91 7.71 17.79 -9.32
C LEU A 91 6.48 16.87 -9.41
N SER A 92 5.64 17.06 -10.43
CA SER A 92 4.51 16.16 -10.71
C SER A 92 4.96 14.75 -11.06
N LEU A 93 6.04 14.57 -11.83
CA LEU A 93 6.59 13.26 -12.12
C LEU A 93 7.17 12.58 -10.87
N LEU A 94 7.86 13.36 -10.03
CA LEU A 94 8.35 12.89 -8.74
C LEU A 94 7.20 12.36 -7.87
N LYS A 95 6.10 13.12 -7.74
CA LYS A 95 4.90 12.72 -6.99
C LYS A 95 4.34 11.40 -7.51
N VAL A 96 4.15 11.27 -8.82
CA VAL A 96 3.64 10.02 -9.45
C VAL A 96 4.56 8.83 -9.13
N ARG A 97 5.88 9.01 -9.11
CA ARG A 97 6.83 7.94 -8.75
C ARG A 97 6.73 7.55 -7.29
N ILE A 98 6.61 8.53 -6.38
CA ILE A 98 6.40 8.28 -4.94
C ILE A 98 5.10 7.50 -4.71
N GLU A 99 4.00 7.95 -5.29
CA GLU A 99 2.70 7.28 -5.18
C GLU A 99 2.74 5.84 -5.73
N ALA A 100 3.44 5.62 -6.85
CA ALA A 100 3.62 4.28 -7.42
C ALA A 100 4.44 3.35 -6.51
N ILE A 101 5.44 3.87 -5.79
CA ILE A 101 6.21 3.11 -4.81
C ILE A 101 5.32 2.77 -3.62
N PHE A 102 4.62 3.74 -3.03
CA PHE A 102 3.71 3.49 -1.90
C PHE A 102 2.58 2.52 -2.27
N LYS A 103 2.07 2.59 -3.50
CA LYS A 103 1.06 1.65 -4.00
C LYS A 103 1.59 0.21 -4.05
N LYS A 104 2.85 -0.01 -4.40
CA LYS A 104 3.49 -1.34 -4.37
C LYS A 104 3.71 -1.87 -2.95
N LEU A 105 3.89 -0.96 -1.98
CA LEU A 105 4.09 -1.32 -0.57
C LEU A 105 2.78 -1.58 0.17
N GLN A 106 1.66 -1.10 -0.36
CA GLN A 106 0.38 -1.50 0.18
C GLN A 106 0.27 -3.03 0.07
N PRO A 107 -0.12 -3.73 1.14
CA PRO A 107 -0.36 -5.15 1.06
C PRO A 107 -1.26 -5.39 -0.14
N SER A 108 -0.86 -6.37 -0.96
CA SER A 108 -1.60 -6.73 -2.18
C SER A 108 -3.10 -6.73 -1.82
N ARG A 109 -3.89 -5.84 -2.46
CA ARG A 109 -5.35 -5.78 -2.24
C ARG A 109 -6.02 -7.03 -2.80
N VAL A 110 -5.31 -8.16 -2.71
CA VAL A 110 -5.75 -9.48 -3.11
C VAL A 110 -5.97 -10.32 -1.87
N PHE A 111 -7.21 -10.72 -1.67
CA PHE A 111 -7.59 -11.71 -0.66
C PHE A 111 -7.54 -13.10 -1.30
N THR A 112 -6.94 -14.06 -0.60
CA THR A 112 -6.95 -15.47 -0.97
C THR A 112 -7.40 -16.31 0.22
N TYR A 113 -8.30 -17.28 -0.04
CA TYR A 113 -8.77 -18.24 0.97
C TYR A 113 -9.21 -19.53 0.26
N GLY A 114 -8.57 -20.66 0.57
CA GLY A 114 -8.79 -21.89 -0.18
C GLY A 114 -8.53 -21.68 -1.66
N GLU A 115 -9.52 -21.94 -2.50
CA GLU A 115 -9.46 -21.71 -3.95
C GLU A 115 -10.04 -20.34 -4.37
N ALA A 116 -10.54 -19.55 -3.40
CA ALA A 116 -11.05 -18.21 -3.66
C ALA A 116 -9.91 -17.20 -3.79
N ARG A 117 -10.02 -16.34 -4.79
CA ARG A 117 -9.15 -15.19 -5.00
C ARG A 117 -9.99 -13.96 -5.33
N VAL A 118 -9.79 -12.89 -4.59
CA VAL A 118 -10.47 -11.60 -4.80
C VAL A 118 -9.42 -10.51 -4.94
N ASP A 119 -9.47 -9.73 -6.00
CA ASP A 119 -8.66 -8.56 -6.21
C ASP A 119 -9.54 -7.32 -6.05
N PHE A 120 -9.35 -6.58 -4.95
CA PHE A 120 -10.15 -5.41 -4.61
C PHE A 120 -9.79 -4.18 -5.45
N GLU A 121 -8.63 -4.17 -6.11
CA GLU A 121 -8.23 -3.05 -6.98
C GLU A 121 -8.92 -3.14 -8.34
N SER A 122 -8.92 -4.34 -8.92
CA SER A 122 -9.58 -4.59 -10.21
C SER A 122 -11.05 -4.96 -10.09
N TYR A 123 -11.59 -5.08 -8.86
CA TYR A 123 -12.96 -5.54 -8.58
C TYR A 123 -13.28 -6.90 -9.22
N THR A 124 -12.32 -7.81 -9.21
CA THR A 124 -12.47 -9.15 -9.79
C THR A 124 -12.39 -10.24 -8.73
N ALA A 125 -13.12 -11.32 -8.95
CA ALA A 125 -13.10 -12.49 -8.09
C ALA A 125 -13.08 -13.78 -8.90
N SER A 126 -12.45 -14.83 -8.34
CA SER A 126 -12.44 -16.18 -8.92
C SER A 126 -12.49 -17.24 -7.82
N LEU A 127 -13.05 -18.41 -8.16
CA LEU A 127 -13.02 -19.61 -7.35
C LEU A 127 -12.52 -20.76 -8.24
N ALA A 128 -11.53 -21.51 -7.78
CA ALA A 128 -10.87 -22.57 -8.56
C ALA A 128 -10.43 -22.08 -9.97
N GLY A 129 -9.96 -20.84 -10.10
CA GLY A 129 -9.55 -20.21 -11.34
C GLY A 129 -10.69 -19.76 -12.28
N GLN A 130 -11.96 -20.00 -11.92
CA GLN A 130 -13.11 -19.54 -12.69
C GLN A 130 -13.59 -18.18 -12.17
N ALA A 131 -13.82 -17.24 -13.10
CA ALA A 131 -14.30 -15.90 -12.75
C ALA A 131 -15.70 -15.96 -12.11
N ILE A 132 -15.86 -15.24 -11.00
CA ILE A 132 -17.10 -15.12 -10.24
C ILE A 132 -17.61 -13.68 -10.36
N SER A 133 -18.91 -13.51 -10.71
CA SER A 133 -19.53 -12.20 -10.71
C SER A 133 -19.86 -11.78 -9.27
N MET A 134 -19.28 -10.65 -8.86
CA MET A 134 -19.56 -10.01 -7.58
C MET A 134 -19.97 -8.56 -7.79
N ASN A 135 -20.81 -8.04 -6.91
CA ASN A 135 -21.13 -6.63 -6.92
C ASN A 135 -20.19 -5.84 -5.99
N ALA A 136 -20.15 -4.51 -6.17
CA ALA A 136 -19.24 -3.65 -5.42
C ALA A 136 -19.45 -3.78 -3.89
N LYS A 137 -20.69 -3.86 -3.41
CA LYS A 137 -20.98 -3.95 -1.97
C LYS A 137 -20.54 -5.29 -1.36
N GLU A 138 -20.59 -6.38 -2.11
CA GLU A 138 -20.00 -7.68 -1.67
C GLU A 138 -18.49 -7.55 -1.44
N LEU A 139 -17.80 -6.89 -2.37
CA LEU A 139 -16.35 -6.68 -2.28
C LEU A 139 -15.99 -5.72 -1.14
N GLU A 140 -16.70 -4.60 -1.01
CA GLU A 140 -16.49 -3.63 0.06
C GLU A 140 -16.70 -4.23 1.45
N ILE A 141 -17.73 -5.08 1.63
CA ILE A 141 -17.98 -5.80 2.89
C ILE A 141 -16.84 -6.77 3.21
N LEU A 142 -16.39 -7.55 2.22
CA LEU A 142 -15.28 -8.47 2.41
C LEU A 142 -13.98 -7.73 2.75
N GLU A 143 -13.68 -6.64 2.06
CA GLU A 143 -12.52 -5.79 2.31
C GLU A 143 -12.59 -5.18 3.72
N TYR A 144 -13.74 -4.67 4.14
CA TYR A 144 -13.95 -4.16 5.49
C TYR A 144 -13.69 -5.21 6.56
N LEU A 145 -14.22 -6.42 6.39
CA LEU A 145 -13.99 -7.52 7.34
C LEU A 145 -12.52 -7.95 7.37
N LEU A 146 -11.84 -7.94 6.23
CA LEU A 146 -10.41 -8.25 6.13
C LEU A 146 -9.55 -7.22 6.88
N HIS A 147 -9.82 -5.93 6.73
CA HIS A 147 -9.14 -4.88 7.50
C HIS A 147 -9.35 -4.99 9.02
N HIS A 148 -10.39 -5.72 9.42
CA HIS A 148 -10.72 -5.94 10.83
C HIS A 148 -10.60 -7.42 11.21
N GLU A 149 -9.72 -8.16 10.54
CA GLU A 149 -9.51 -9.58 10.80
C GLU A 149 -9.30 -9.88 12.29
N GLY A 150 -9.90 -10.96 12.78
CA GLY A 150 -9.89 -11.35 14.19
C GLY A 150 -10.81 -10.56 15.12
N LYS A 151 -11.44 -9.45 14.63
CA LYS A 151 -12.33 -8.60 15.43
C LYS A 151 -13.78 -8.74 14.99
N ALA A 152 -14.70 -8.99 15.93
CA ALA A 152 -16.12 -8.99 15.65
C ALA A 152 -16.61 -7.57 15.28
N ARG A 153 -17.41 -7.47 14.23
CA ARG A 153 -18.04 -6.22 13.76
C ARG A 153 -19.55 -6.35 13.77
N THR A 154 -20.22 -5.34 14.31
CA THR A 154 -21.70 -5.31 14.30
C THR A 154 -22.21 -5.05 12.89
N ARG A 155 -23.49 -5.39 12.64
CA ARG A 155 -24.15 -5.10 11.35
C ARG A 155 -24.13 -3.60 11.05
N SER A 156 -24.45 -2.78 12.03
CA SER A 156 -24.39 -1.31 11.88
C SER A 156 -22.98 -0.82 11.53
N GLN A 157 -21.93 -1.31 12.20
CA GLN A 157 -20.56 -0.93 11.88
C GLN A 157 -20.15 -1.29 10.44
N ILE A 158 -20.59 -2.45 9.95
CA ILE A 158 -20.34 -2.86 8.56
C ILE A 158 -21.14 -1.96 7.61
N LEU A 159 -22.40 -1.69 7.93
CA LEU A 159 -23.28 -0.84 7.14
C LEU A 159 -22.72 0.58 7.01
N ASP A 160 -22.40 1.23 8.14
CA ASP A 160 -21.87 2.60 8.20
C ASP A 160 -20.55 2.75 7.44
N ALA A 161 -19.72 1.70 7.42
CA ALA A 161 -18.46 1.71 6.71
C ALA A 161 -18.59 1.54 5.19
N VAL A 162 -19.61 0.78 4.73
CA VAL A 162 -19.77 0.40 3.32
C VAL A 162 -20.76 1.30 2.58
N TRP A 163 -21.79 1.86 3.27
CA TRP A 163 -22.72 2.81 2.67
C TRP A 163 -22.32 4.24 3.03
N LYS A 164 -22.06 5.04 2.01
CA LYS A 164 -21.68 6.46 2.17
C LYS A 164 -22.92 7.28 2.51
N GLU A 165 -22.71 8.43 3.16
CA GLU A 165 -23.81 9.34 3.57
C GLU A 165 -24.75 9.79 2.44
N THR A 166 -24.31 9.72 1.19
CA THR A 166 -25.10 10.11 0.00
C THR A 166 -25.95 8.96 -0.56
N GLU A 167 -25.83 7.75 0.00
CA GLU A 167 -26.59 6.58 -0.44
C GLU A 167 -27.77 6.31 0.50
N GLU A 168 -28.87 5.76 -0.03
CA GLU A 168 -29.93 5.24 0.83
C GLU A 168 -29.39 4.09 1.69
N ILE A 169 -29.34 4.30 3.00
CA ILE A 169 -28.85 3.31 3.97
C ILE A 169 -29.93 2.25 4.17
N PRO A 170 -29.69 0.99 3.79
CA PRO A 170 -30.66 -0.08 3.97
C PRO A 170 -30.73 -0.52 5.45
N PHE A 171 -31.70 -1.38 5.79
CA PHE A 171 -31.78 -1.97 7.12
C PHE A 171 -30.58 -2.91 7.41
N ASP A 172 -30.13 -2.96 8.65
CA ASP A 172 -29.00 -3.78 9.12
C ASP A 172 -29.03 -5.24 8.63
N ARG A 173 -30.22 -5.80 8.46
CA ARG A 173 -30.40 -7.19 7.98
C ARG A 173 -29.95 -7.41 6.55
N VAL A 174 -29.71 -6.36 5.77
CA VAL A 174 -29.16 -6.51 4.42
C VAL A 174 -27.77 -7.13 4.48
N ILE A 175 -26.99 -6.87 5.54
CA ILE A 175 -25.67 -7.45 5.75
C ILE A 175 -25.73 -8.98 5.79
N ASP A 176 -26.76 -9.57 6.40
CA ASP A 176 -26.93 -11.02 6.47
C ASP A 176 -27.06 -11.65 5.08
N VAL A 177 -27.70 -10.94 4.15
CA VAL A 177 -27.85 -11.37 2.76
C VAL A 177 -26.51 -11.35 2.05
N TYR A 178 -25.74 -10.25 2.18
CA TYR A 178 -24.42 -10.13 1.57
C TYR A 178 -23.42 -11.16 2.12
N ILE A 179 -23.42 -11.40 3.42
CA ILE A 179 -22.57 -12.42 4.04
C ILE A 179 -22.93 -13.83 3.54
N LYS A 180 -24.22 -14.12 3.39
CA LYS A 180 -24.69 -15.39 2.82
C LYS A 180 -24.18 -15.57 1.39
N GLU A 181 -24.29 -14.53 0.55
CA GLU A 181 -23.82 -14.58 -0.84
C GLU A 181 -22.30 -14.70 -0.91
N LEU A 182 -21.54 -13.97 -0.10
CA LEU A 182 -20.08 -14.09 0.01
C LEU A 182 -19.64 -15.51 0.34
N ARG A 183 -20.23 -16.09 1.39
CA ARG A 183 -19.94 -17.49 1.79
C ARG A 183 -20.25 -18.48 0.69
N LYS A 184 -21.37 -18.28 -0.03
CA LYS A 184 -21.79 -19.17 -1.12
C LYS A 184 -20.91 -19.04 -2.35
N LYS A 185 -20.63 -17.80 -2.79
CA LYS A 185 -19.91 -17.53 -4.04
C LYS A 185 -18.42 -17.89 -3.96
N LEU A 186 -17.82 -17.69 -2.80
CA LEU A 186 -16.37 -17.83 -2.59
C LEU A 186 -16.01 -18.94 -1.61
N GLU A 187 -16.99 -19.72 -1.15
CA GLU A 187 -16.81 -20.80 -0.18
C GLU A 187 -16.07 -20.37 1.10
N LEU A 188 -16.43 -19.18 1.61
CA LEU A 188 -15.76 -18.56 2.75
C LEU A 188 -16.36 -19.04 4.08
N ASP A 189 -15.81 -20.08 4.67
CA ASP A 189 -16.12 -20.50 6.03
C ASP A 189 -15.37 -19.67 7.11
N CYS A 190 -14.33 -18.93 6.69
CA CYS A 190 -13.57 -17.98 7.52
C CYS A 190 -14.39 -16.75 7.97
N ILE A 191 -15.54 -16.46 7.36
CA ILE A 191 -16.46 -15.44 7.87
C ILE A 191 -17.35 -16.10 8.92
N VAL A 192 -17.10 -15.86 10.19
CA VAL A 192 -17.79 -16.45 11.32
C VAL A 192 -18.93 -15.56 11.81
N THR A 193 -20.08 -16.15 12.15
CA THR A 193 -21.18 -15.42 12.80
C THR A 193 -20.97 -15.37 14.31
N VAL A 194 -20.88 -14.15 14.86
CA VAL A 194 -20.83 -13.91 16.31
C VAL A 194 -22.25 -13.61 16.79
N ARG A 195 -22.85 -14.55 17.53
CA ARG A 195 -24.25 -14.46 17.98
C ARG A 195 -24.52 -13.16 18.73
N ASN A 196 -25.63 -12.51 18.42
CA ASN A 196 -26.08 -11.22 18.99
C ASN A 196 -25.11 -10.04 18.77
N VAL A 197 -24.04 -10.20 17.98
CA VAL A 197 -23.08 -9.13 17.64
C VAL A 197 -23.12 -8.87 16.13
N GLY A 198 -22.65 -9.80 15.33
CA GLY A 198 -22.49 -9.62 13.90
C GLY A 198 -21.58 -10.65 13.27
N TYR A 199 -20.50 -10.20 12.63
CA TYR A 199 -19.61 -11.05 11.85
C TYR A 199 -18.13 -10.78 12.18
N LYS A 200 -17.32 -11.81 12.02
CA LYS A 200 -15.87 -11.76 12.17
C LYS A 200 -15.22 -12.52 11.02
N LEU A 201 -14.19 -11.97 10.39
CA LEU A 201 -13.31 -12.74 9.51
C LEU A 201 -12.16 -13.30 10.37
N GLU A 202 -11.94 -14.60 10.28
CA GLU A 202 -10.91 -15.30 11.05
C GLU A 202 -10.36 -16.44 10.19
N ARG A 203 -9.14 -16.27 9.71
CA ARG A 203 -8.42 -17.32 8.97
C ARG A 203 -7.66 -18.22 9.95
N PRO A 204 -7.51 -19.52 9.64
CA PRO A 204 -6.75 -20.45 10.46
C PRO A 204 -5.27 -20.10 10.59
#